data_da8fff9427439c7f6ea4fd3fff77067b
#
_entry.id   da8fff9427439c7f6ea4fd3fff77067b
#
_cell.length_a   1.000
_cell.length_b   1.000
_cell.length_c   1.000
_cell.angle_alpha   90.00
_cell.angle_beta   90.00
_cell.angle_gamma   90.00
#
_symmetry.space_group_name_H-M   'P 1'
#
loop_
_entity.id
_entity.type
_entity.pdbx_description
1 polymer ?
#
loop_
_entity_poly.entity_id
_entity_poly.type
_entity_poly.pdbx_seq_one_letter_code
_entity_poly.pdbx_strand_id
1 'polypeptide(L)'
;MLQPRHRLFKYFGGFVTKLLKIPRFQVARLTLNRENCEVARTIETVDEDDSLTVAAVARRLGVAPATLRTWDRRYGIGPSEHDSGTHRRYSATDLMRLTAMARLIVAGVSPKDAASRALALSAKSTKNKVEKVVQESEAKCDLVTLLYKSALKFDQANIEKLLKKSISESGLETTWVEVIAPLLTEVGDDWVRTGTGIETEHFLSEVLRKILSENLGKIAKPKNSRPVLLACVENEYHSLALAALAAVLAESGVECIYLGARTPQSALNEVIIKSAPPAIFLWAQLSENADHKYVKSLPAIRPAPRILLGGPGWKSSKVELTNKLVITKGLSDAREQIMQAIAV
;
A
#
# COMPACT_ATOMS: atom_id res chain seq x y z
N MET A 1 17.89 42.72 -24.20
CA MET A 1 17.49 41.47 -24.91
C MET A 1 17.22 40.39 -23.89
N LEU A 2 15.95 40.16 -23.63
CA LEU A 2 15.41 39.23 -22.62
C LEU A 2 14.97 37.96 -23.32
N GLN A 3 15.51 36.81 -22.96
CA GLN A 3 14.89 35.46 -22.93
C GLN A 3 15.94 34.49 -22.36
N PRO A 4 15.59 33.42 -21.64
CA PRO A 4 14.40 32.60 -21.72
C PRO A 4 13.81 32.18 -20.33
N ARG A 5 12.56 32.44 -20.08
CA ARG A 5 11.81 31.91 -18.91
C ARG A 5 10.94 30.68 -19.22
N HIS A 6 10.94 30.15 -20.44
CA HIS A 6 9.99 29.11 -20.87
C HIS A 6 10.46 27.64 -20.77
N ARG A 7 11.69 27.35 -20.33
CA ARG A 7 12.16 25.95 -20.25
C ARG A 7 11.92 25.24 -18.92
N LEU A 8 11.71 25.97 -17.84
CA LEU A 8 11.44 25.37 -16.51
C LEU A 8 10.03 24.79 -16.37
N PHE A 9 9.04 25.39 -17.02
CA PHE A 9 7.64 24.94 -16.90
C PHE A 9 7.31 23.62 -17.62
N LYS A 10 8.11 23.21 -18.62
CA LYS A 10 7.91 21.92 -19.32
C LYS A 10 8.33 20.71 -18.48
N TYR A 11 9.16 20.89 -17.47
CA TYR A 11 9.62 19.80 -16.60
C TYR A 11 8.65 19.51 -15.45
N PHE A 12 7.92 20.52 -14.97
CA PHE A 12 6.97 20.35 -13.85
C PHE A 12 5.59 19.85 -14.27
N GLY A 13 5.04 20.28 -15.40
CA GLY A 13 3.74 19.82 -15.90
C GLY A 13 3.68 18.35 -16.34
N GLY A 14 4.82 17.73 -16.64
CA GLY A 14 4.93 16.31 -16.99
C GLY A 14 4.97 15.38 -15.77
N PHE A 15 5.24 15.93 -14.58
CA PHE A 15 5.46 15.16 -13.37
C PHE A 15 4.17 14.54 -12.81
N VAL A 16 3.09 15.28 -12.87
CA VAL A 16 1.82 14.92 -12.23
C VAL A 16 0.87 14.23 -13.20
N THR A 17 0.86 14.58 -14.48
CA THR A 17 0.01 13.94 -15.49
C THR A 17 0.32 12.46 -15.72
N LYS A 18 1.48 11.97 -15.30
CA LYS A 18 1.91 10.59 -15.50
C LYS A 18 1.69 9.66 -14.29
N LEU A 19 1.43 10.20 -13.10
CA LEU A 19 0.99 9.40 -11.93
C LEU A 19 -0.32 8.63 -12.20
N LEU A 20 -1.09 9.06 -13.19
CA LEU A 20 -2.48 8.72 -13.43
C LEU A 20 -2.75 7.64 -14.46
N LYS A 21 -1.76 7.08 -15.10
CA LYS A 21 -1.95 5.91 -15.96
C LYS A 21 -1.84 4.59 -15.21
N ILE A 22 -2.11 4.58 -13.90
CA ILE A 22 -2.29 3.31 -13.16
C ILE A 22 -3.70 2.83 -13.48
N PRO A 23 -3.86 1.66 -14.13
CA PRO A 23 -5.18 1.10 -14.37
C PRO A 23 -5.89 0.92 -13.03
N ARG A 24 -7.12 1.47 -12.91
CA ARG A 24 -8.00 1.42 -11.73
C ARG A 24 -8.14 0.05 -11.06
N PHE A 25 -7.69 -1.01 -11.68
CA PHE A 25 -7.93 -2.39 -11.27
C PHE A 25 -6.93 -3.01 -10.29
N GLN A 26 -5.80 -2.37 -9.98
CA GLN A 26 -4.74 -3.04 -9.20
C GLN A 26 -4.32 -2.37 -7.89
N VAL A 27 -4.81 -1.17 -7.59
CA VAL A 27 -4.60 -0.52 -6.27
C VAL A 27 -5.64 -1.02 -5.25
N ALA A 28 -6.72 -1.66 -5.70
CA ALA A 28 -7.84 -2.14 -4.88
C ALA A 28 -7.47 -3.24 -3.86
N ARG A 29 -6.21 -3.60 -3.70
CA ARG A 29 -5.84 -4.73 -2.82
C ARG A 29 -5.47 -4.34 -1.39
N LEU A 30 -5.23 -3.07 -1.07
CA LEU A 30 -4.82 -2.65 0.28
C LEU A 30 -5.08 -1.18 0.62
N THR A 31 -5.86 -0.43 -0.16
CA THR A 31 -6.25 0.92 0.24
C THR A 31 -7.59 0.89 0.94
N LEU A 32 -7.63 1.44 2.14
CA LEU A 32 -8.85 1.90 2.78
C LEU A 32 -9.40 3.05 1.92
N ASN A 33 -10.21 2.72 0.93
CA ASN A 33 -10.86 3.70 0.07
C ASN A 33 -11.96 4.40 0.87
N ARG A 34 -12.30 5.64 0.50
CA ARG A 34 -13.41 6.40 1.09
C ARG A 34 -14.70 5.60 1.13
N GLU A 35 -14.95 4.77 0.10
CA GLU A 35 -16.07 3.82 0.04
C GLU A 35 -16.00 2.74 1.14
N ASN A 36 -14.81 2.28 1.51
CA ASN A 36 -14.63 1.33 2.62
C ASN A 36 -14.80 2.01 3.99
N CYS A 37 -14.51 3.31 4.11
CA CYS A 37 -14.78 4.11 5.29
C CYS A 37 -16.28 4.42 5.45
N GLU A 38 -16.98 4.72 4.35
CA GLU A 38 -18.45 4.87 4.37
C GLU A 38 -19.13 3.54 4.73
N VAL A 39 -18.61 2.43 4.23
CA VAL A 39 -19.11 1.09 4.59
C VAL A 39 -18.89 0.81 6.08
N ALA A 40 -17.75 1.19 6.67
CA ALA A 40 -17.50 1.03 8.10
C ALA A 40 -18.49 1.88 8.93
N ARG A 41 -18.62 3.18 8.62
CA ARG A 41 -19.57 4.09 9.33
C ARG A 41 -21.02 3.66 9.25
N THR A 42 -21.42 2.98 8.18
CA THR A 42 -22.82 2.53 8.01
C THR A 42 -23.12 1.23 8.80
N ILE A 43 -22.11 0.57 9.37
CA ILE A 43 -22.33 -0.63 10.24
C ILE A 43 -22.88 -0.24 11.62
N GLU A 44 -22.51 0.95 12.15
CA GLU A 44 -22.93 1.40 13.49
C GLU A 44 -24.41 1.81 13.61
N THR A 45 -25.12 2.02 12.49
CA THR A 45 -26.50 2.52 12.49
C THR A 45 -27.57 1.46 12.25
N VAL A 46 -27.23 0.18 12.36
CA VAL A 46 -28.24 -0.89 12.28
C VAL A 46 -28.53 -1.36 13.68
N ASP A 47 -29.64 -0.92 14.25
CA ASP A 47 -30.22 -1.52 15.45
C ASP A 47 -30.39 -3.03 15.24
N GLU A 48 -30.26 -3.83 16.31
CA GLU A 48 -30.34 -5.31 16.26
C GLU A 48 -31.62 -5.82 15.60
N ASP A 49 -32.62 -4.94 15.38
CA ASP A 49 -33.93 -5.24 14.79
C ASP A 49 -34.08 -4.82 13.31
N ASP A 50 -33.10 -4.15 12.70
CA ASP A 50 -33.18 -3.67 11.32
C ASP A 50 -32.54 -4.67 10.32
N SER A 51 -33.40 -5.51 9.74
CA SER A 51 -33.00 -6.46 8.70
C SER A 51 -32.85 -5.79 7.32
N LEU A 52 -31.72 -6.00 6.65
CA LEU A 52 -31.39 -5.38 5.37
C LEU A 52 -31.92 -6.18 4.17
N THR A 53 -32.34 -5.50 3.10
CA THR A 53 -32.72 -6.15 1.84
C THR A 53 -31.49 -6.65 1.05
N VAL A 54 -31.68 -7.64 0.16
CA VAL A 54 -30.64 -8.16 -0.75
C VAL A 54 -29.93 -7.01 -1.53
N ALA A 55 -30.69 -6.01 -1.99
CA ALA A 55 -30.15 -4.89 -2.74
C ALA A 55 -29.27 -3.99 -1.86
N ALA A 56 -29.65 -3.76 -0.61
CA ALA A 56 -28.87 -2.97 0.34
C ALA A 56 -27.56 -3.69 0.69
N VAL A 57 -27.61 -5.00 0.99
CA VAL A 57 -26.42 -5.82 1.28
C VAL A 57 -25.49 -5.89 0.06
N ALA A 58 -26.04 -6.12 -1.14
CA ALA A 58 -25.26 -6.19 -2.38
C ALA A 58 -24.48 -4.89 -2.64
N ARG A 59 -25.14 -3.73 -2.49
CA ARG A 59 -24.52 -2.40 -2.62
C ARG A 59 -23.43 -2.20 -1.56
N ARG A 60 -23.70 -2.58 -0.31
CA ARG A 60 -22.76 -2.44 0.82
C ARG A 60 -21.52 -3.29 0.66
N LEU A 61 -21.63 -4.48 0.08
CA LEU A 61 -20.51 -5.40 -0.16
C LEU A 61 -19.82 -5.20 -1.52
N GLY A 62 -20.31 -4.30 -2.36
CA GLY A 62 -19.77 -4.09 -3.70
C GLY A 62 -19.94 -5.29 -4.64
N VAL A 63 -20.98 -6.12 -4.43
CA VAL A 63 -21.26 -7.32 -5.24
C VAL A 63 -22.65 -7.25 -5.89
N ALA A 64 -22.86 -8.00 -6.97
CA ALA A 64 -24.18 -8.08 -7.57
C ALA A 64 -25.18 -8.87 -6.69
N PRO A 65 -26.48 -8.51 -6.65
CA PRO A 65 -27.49 -9.28 -5.93
C PRO A 65 -27.53 -10.78 -6.33
N ALA A 66 -27.22 -11.09 -7.59
CA ALA A 66 -27.13 -12.46 -8.07
C ALA A 66 -25.96 -13.23 -7.42
N THR A 67 -24.87 -12.56 -7.09
CA THR A 67 -23.73 -13.14 -6.37
C THR A 67 -24.13 -13.60 -4.98
N LEU A 68 -24.86 -12.77 -4.22
CA LEU A 68 -25.36 -13.12 -2.89
C LEU A 68 -26.29 -14.34 -2.92
N ARG A 69 -27.19 -14.42 -3.92
CA ARG A 69 -28.05 -15.61 -4.12
C ARG A 69 -27.23 -16.86 -4.45
N THR A 70 -26.13 -16.70 -5.19
CA THR A 70 -25.24 -17.83 -5.53
C THR A 70 -24.46 -18.28 -4.30
N TRP A 71 -24.02 -17.37 -3.43
CA TRP A 71 -23.33 -17.70 -2.19
C TRP A 71 -24.25 -18.42 -1.22
N ASP A 72 -25.49 -17.95 -1.09
CA ASP A 72 -26.56 -18.62 -0.34
C ASP A 72 -26.76 -20.05 -0.83
N ARG A 73 -27.08 -20.23 -2.13
CA ARG A 73 -27.38 -21.54 -2.72
C ARG A 73 -26.20 -22.52 -2.71
N ARG A 74 -24.96 -22.07 -2.98
CA ARG A 74 -23.80 -22.94 -3.14
C ARG A 74 -23.06 -23.22 -1.84
N TYR A 75 -23.07 -22.28 -0.92
CA TYR A 75 -22.24 -22.32 0.26
C TYR A 75 -23.02 -22.16 1.56
N GLY A 76 -24.33 -21.99 1.50
CA GLY A 76 -25.17 -21.83 2.68
C GLY A 76 -24.92 -20.52 3.46
N ILE A 77 -24.35 -19.52 2.79
CA ILE A 77 -24.07 -18.22 3.42
C ILE A 77 -25.07 -17.17 2.90
N GLY A 78 -26.22 -17.15 3.53
CA GLY A 78 -27.37 -16.33 3.19
C GLY A 78 -28.08 -15.81 4.44
N PRO A 79 -29.33 -15.32 4.32
CA PRO A 79 -30.12 -14.89 5.46
C PRO A 79 -30.42 -16.05 6.39
N SER A 80 -30.18 -15.87 7.70
CA SER A 80 -30.45 -16.89 8.72
C SER A 80 -31.93 -17.11 8.95
N GLU A 81 -32.79 -16.12 8.66
CA GLU A 81 -34.25 -16.18 8.75
C GLU A 81 -34.85 -15.98 7.35
N HIS A 82 -35.30 -17.05 6.73
CA HIS A 82 -35.93 -16.97 5.42
C HIS A 82 -37.04 -17.99 5.29
N ASP A 83 -38.31 -17.54 5.30
CA ASP A 83 -39.45 -18.34 4.92
C ASP A 83 -39.69 -18.31 3.41
N SER A 84 -40.01 -19.48 2.84
CA SER A 84 -40.32 -19.61 1.42
C SER A 84 -41.52 -18.72 1.04
N GLY A 85 -41.27 -17.73 0.15
CA GLY A 85 -42.29 -16.78 -0.29
C GLY A 85 -42.13 -15.36 0.24
N THR A 86 -41.21 -15.11 1.19
CA THR A 86 -40.91 -13.76 1.69
C THR A 86 -39.66 -13.14 1.09
N HIS A 87 -39.56 -11.80 1.12
CA HIS A 87 -38.36 -11.12 0.66
C HIS A 87 -37.18 -11.43 1.61
N ARG A 88 -36.04 -11.83 1.03
CA ARG A 88 -34.81 -12.10 1.80
C ARG A 88 -34.40 -10.90 2.62
N ARG A 89 -34.28 -11.10 3.92
CA ARG A 89 -33.81 -10.11 4.89
C ARG A 89 -32.56 -10.64 5.59
N TYR A 90 -31.56 -9.79 5.73
CA TYR A 90 -30.26 -10.13 6.29
C TYR A 90 -30.09 -9.46 7.64
N SER A 91 -29.84 -10.24 8.68
CA SER A 91 -29.49 -9.75 10.01
C SER A 91 -28.09 -9.16 10.05
N ALA A 92 -27.74 -8.47 11.14
CA ALA A 92 -26.40 -7.99 11.39
C ALA A 92 -25.34 -9.13 11.36
N THR A 93 -25.71 -10.30 11.90
CA THR A 93 -24.86 -11.50 11.88
C THR A 93 -24.64 -12.04 10.47
N ASP A 94 -25.66 -12.05 9.62
CA ASP A 94 -25.54 -12.47 8.23
C ASP A 94 -24.65 -11.50 7.43
N LEU A 95 -24.84 -10.22 7.65
CA LEU A 95 -24.00 -9.18 7.05
C LEU A 95 -22.52 -9.33 7.44
N MET A 96 -22.25 -9.63 8.71
CA MET A 96 -20.90 -9.89 9.21
C MET A 96 -20.25 -11.09 8.51
N ARG A 97 -20.97 -12.22 8.39
CA ARG A 97 -20.48 -13.41 7.69
C ARG A 97 -20.21 -13.15 6.22
N LEU A 98 -21.15 -12.49 5.54
CA LEU A 98 -20.99 -12.12 4.13
C LEU A 98 -19.82 -11.15 3.90
N THR A 99 -19.62 -10.19 4.82
CA THR A 99 -18.46 -9.28 4.78
C THR A 99 -17.15 -10.04 4.94
N ALA A 100 -17.07 -10.97 5.88
CA ALA A 100 -15.90 -11.82 6.08
C ALA A 100 -15.60 -12.68 4.84
N MET A 101 -16.61 -13.30 4.24
CA MET A 101 -16.47 -14.07 3.01
C MET A 101 -15.97 -13.21 1.85
N ALA A 102 -16.57 -12.03 1.63
CA ALA A 102 -16.15 -11.11 0.59
C ALA A 102 -14.66 -10.70 0.72
N ARG A 103 -14.24 -10.37 1.93
CA ARG A 103 -12.83 -10.02 2.23
C ARG A 103 -11.87 -11.17 1.95
N LEU A 104 -12.22 -12.39 2.34
CA LEU A 104 -11.39 -13.57 2.10
C LEU A 104 -11.27 -13.87 0.60
N ILE A 105 -12.34 -13.70 -0.18
CA ILE A 105 -12.33 -13.87 -1.64
C ILE A 105 -11.41 -12.81 -2.29
N VAL A 106 -11.53 -11.55 -1.86
CA VAL A 106 -10.63 -10.46 -2.33
C VAL A 106 -9.18 -10.75 -1.95
N ALA A 107 -8.93 -11.37 -0.80
CA ALA A 107 -7.62 -11.83 -0.38
C ALA A 107 -7.11 -13.08 -1.14
N GLY A 108 -7.89 -13.62 -2.10
CA GLY A 108 -7.49 -14.74 -2.95
C GLY A 108 -7.83 -16.13 -2.39
N VAL A 109 -8.60 -16.20 -1.30
CA VAL A 109 -9.11 -17.48 -0.76
C VAL A 109 -10.23 -18.00 -1.67
N SER A 110 -10.28 -19.32 -1.89
CA SER A 110 -11.35 -19.92 -2.71
C SER A 110 -12.72 -19.62 -2.12
N PRO A 111 -13.79 -19.39 -2.93
CA PRO A 111 -15.12 -19.09 -2.40
C PRO A 111 -15.65 -20.14 -1.43
N LYS A 112 -15.32 -21.41 -1.62
CA LYS A 112 -15.70 -22.52 -0.73
C LYS A 112 -15.03 -22.39 0.64
N ASP A 113 -13.71 -22.16 0.65
CA ASP A 113 -12.94 -22.02 1.90
C ASP A 113 -13.27 -20.71 2.62
N ALA A 114 -13.52 -19.65 1.87
CA ALA A 114 -13.95 -18.36 2.40
C ALA A 114 -15.31 -18.48 3.12
N ALA A 115 -16.27 -19.18 2.50
CA ALA A 115 -17.58 -19.45 3.10
C ALA A 115 -17.47 -20.31 4.38
N SER A 116 -16.69 -21.40 4.33
CA SER A 116 -16.47 -22.27 5.49
C SER A 116 -15.89 -21.50 6.68
N ARG A 117 -14.89 -20.64 6.43
CA ARG A 117 -14.30 -19.78 7.47
C ARG A 117 -15.28 -18.73 7.99
N ALA A 118 -16.09 -18.14 7.10
CA ALA A 118 -17.10 -17.15 7.48
C ALA A 118 -18.24 -17.76 8.32
N LEU A 119 -18.68 -18.97 8.00
CA LEU A 119 -19.71 -19.70 8.78
C LEU A 119 -19.20 -20.17 10.14
N ALA A 120 -17.91 -20.49 10.26
CA ALA A 120 -17.30 -20.88 11.54
C ALA A 120 -17.18 -19.71 12.55
N LEU A 121 -17.48 -18.48 12.13
CA LEU A 121 -17.49 -17.31 13.00
C LEU A 121 -18.69 -17.39 13.97
N SER A 122 -18.43 -17.72 15.25
CA SER A 122 -19.45 -17.72 16.31
C SER A 122 -19.76 -16.28 16.75
N ALA A 123 -21.05 -15.95 16.89
CA ALA A 123 -21.53 -14.59 17.19
C ALA A 123 -20.88 -13.98 18.46
N LYS A 124 -20.65 -14.75 19.51
CA LYS A 124 -20.08 -14.24 20.78
C LYS A 124 -18.57 -14.00 20.78
N SER A 125 -17.79 -14.87 20.12
CA SER A 125 -16.31 -14.72 20.07
C SER A 125 -15.86 -13.71 19.01
N THR A 126 -16.70 -13.49 18.03
CA THR A 126 -16.39 -12.65 16.87
C THR A 126 -16.80 -11.20 17.09
N LYS A 127 -17.84 -10.93 17.91
CA LYS A 127 -18.31 -9.57 18.19
C LYS A 127 -17.14 -8.72 18.72
N ASN A 128 -16.45 -9.17 19.77
CA ASN A 128 -15.30 -8.43 20.34
C ASN A 128 -14.09 -8.32 19.39
N LYS A 129 -13.85 -9.32 18.55
CA LYS A 129 -12.71 -9.31 17.61
C LYS A 129 -13.00 -8.48 16.35
N VAL A 130 -14.25 -8.53 15.86
CA VAL A 130 -14.73 -7.73 14.73
C VAL A 130 -14.90 -6.28 15.13
N GLU A 131 -15.50 -5.99 16.29
CA GLU A 131 -15.60 -4.63 16.83
C GLU A 131 -14.22 -3.99 16.98
N LYS A 132 -13.24 -4.72 17.52
CA LYS A 132 -11.87 -4.24 17.63
C LYS A 132 -11.24 -3.97 16.25
N VAL A 133 -11.40 -4.86 15.27
CA VAL A 133 -10.88 -4.68 13.90
C VAL A 133 -11.60 -3.54 13.18
N VAL A 134 -12.93 -3.39 13.40
CA VAL A 134 -13.71 -2.27 12.82
C VAL A 134 -13.28 -0.96 13.45
N GLN A 135 -13.19 -0.86 14.77
CA GLN A 135 -12.72 0.33 15.47
C GLN A 135 -11.28 0.71 15.08
N GLU A 136 -10.37 -0.26 14.95
CA GLU A 136 -9.02 0.00 14.45
C GLU A 136 -9.02 0.49 12.99
N SER A 137 -9.91 -0.04 12.14
CA SER A 137 -10.06 0.39 10.74
C SER A 137 -10.66 1.80 10.65
N GLU A 138 -11.67 2.11 11.46
CA GLU A 138 -12.29 3.45 11.55
C GLU A 138 -11.30 4.47 12.08
N ALA A 139 -10.58 4.15 13.15
CA ALA A 139 -9.56 5.03 13.71
C ALA A 139 -8.45 5.35 12.69
N LYS A 140 -8.06 4.38 11.85
CA LYS A 140 -7.08 4.59 10.77
C LYS A 140 -7.64 5.45 9.63
N CYS A 141 -8.90 5.27 9.27
CA CYS A 141 -9.58 6.08 8.27
C CYS A 141 -9.75 7.53 8.75
N ASP A 142 -10.11 7.72 10.03
CA ASP A 142 -10.18 9.03 10.64
C ASP A 142 -8.82 9.71 10.69
N LEU A 143 -7.74 8.94 10.96
CA LEU A 143 -6.38 9.45 10.94
C LEU A 143 -5.95 9.91 9.54
N VAL A 144 -6.23 9.17 8.47
CA VAL A 144 -5.97 9.58 7.08
C VAL A 144 -6.70 10.89 6.76
N THR A 145 -7.98 10.97 7.13
CA THR A 145 -8.79 12.17 6.92
C THR A 145 -8.25 13.38 7.70
N LEU A 146 -7.79 13.19 8.93
CA LEU A 146 -7.19 14.26 9.73
C LEU A 146 -5.86 14.72 9.14
N LEU A 147 -5.02 13.79 8.71
CA LEU A 147 -3.75 14.10 8.06
C LEU A 147 -3.96 14.86 6.74
N TYR A 148 -4.93 14.43 5.93
CA TYR A 148 -5.30 15.12 4.70
C TYR A 148 -5.75 16.56 4.94
N LYS A 149 -6.65 16.76 5.93
CA LYS A 149 -7.08 18.12 6.33
C LYS A 149 -5.93 18.98 6.83
N SER A 150 -4.96 18.38 7.53
CA SER A 150 -3.77 19.07 8.00
C SER A 150 -2.84 19.43 6.85
N ALA A 151 -2.69 18.53 5.86
CA ALA A 151 -1.90 18.80 4.65
C ALA A 151 -2.46 19.97 3.83
N LEU A 152 -3.79 20.02 3.65
CA LEU A 152 -4.47 21.15 3.00
C LEU A 152 -4.26 22.49 3.69
N LYS A 153 -3.98 22.49 5.00
CA LYS A 153 -3.71 23.69 5.79
C LYS A 153 -2.22 23.96 5.99
N PHE A 154 -1.35 23.13 5.41
CA PHE A 154 0.10 23.16 5.62
C PHE A 154 0.51 23.06 7.12
N ASP A 155 -0.29 22.35 7.91
CA ASP A 155 -0.05 22.16 9.35
C ASP A 155 0.95 21.01 9.60
N GLN A 156 2.23 21.33 9.41
CA GLN A 156 3.33 20.39 9.60
C GLN A 156 3.37 19.82 11.01
N ALA A 157 3.17 20.67 12.04
CA ALA A 157 3.27 20.24 13.43
C ALA A 157 2.24 19.17 13.78
N ASN A 158 1.00 19.32 13.30
CA ASN A 158 -0.06 18.34 13.53
C ASN A 158 0.21 17.05 12.75
N ILE A 159 0.68 17.12 11.49
CA ILE A 159 1.06 15.94 10.69
C ILE A 159 2.16 15.15 11.40
N GLU A 160 3.24 15.82 11.81
CA GLU A 160 4.35 15.19 12.54
C GLU A 160 3.88 14.51 13.82
N LYS A 161 3.06 15.21 14.62
CA LYS A 161 2.49 14.68 15.87
C LYS A 161 1.67 13.42 15.64
N LEU A 162 0.75 13.44 14.67
CA LEU A 162 -0.14 12.33 14.36
C LEU A 162 0.64 11.12 13.84
N LEU A 163 1.58 11.34 12.91
CA LEU A 163 2.38 10.26 12.33
C LEU A 163 3.39 9.68 13.35
N LYS A 164 4.06 10.50 14.15
CA LYS A 164 4.94 10.00 15.22
C LYS A 164 4.17 9.16 16.24
N LYS A 165 2.95 9.55 16.58
CA LYS A 165 2.07 8.74 17.42
C LYS A 165 1.74 7.40 16.75
N SER A 166 1.29 7.40 15.50
CA SER A 166 0.97 6.17 14.77
C SER A 166 2.17 5.23 14.65
N ILE A 167 3.36 5.77 14.34
CA ILE A 167 4.60 4.99 14.25
C ILE A 167 4.96 4.37 15.61
N SER A 168 4.81 5.12 16.70
CA SER A 168 5.11 4.59 18.05
C SER A 168 4.14 3.50 18.51
N GLU A 169 2.88 3.54 18.07
CA GLU A 169 1.84 2.57 18.46
C GLU A 169 1.82 1.32 17.58
N SER A 170 2.06 1.46 16.27
CA SER A 170 1.86 0.39 15.27
C SER A 170 3.12 0.02 14.50
N GLY A 171 4.23 0.73 14.68
CA GLY A 171 5.45 0.61 13.88
C GLY A 171 5.36 1.33 12.53
N LEU A 172 6.52 1.58 11.94
CA LEU A 172 6.62 2.33 10.70
C LEU A 172 6.02 1.58 9.50
N GLU A 173 6.25 0.27 9.42
CA GLU A 173 5.72 -0.56 8.31
C GLU A 173 4.20 -0.52 8.25
N THR A 174 3.53 -0.75 9.38
CA THR A 174 2.07 -0.69 9.48
C THR A 174 1.55 0.71 9.18
N THR A 175 2.18 1.75 9.75
CA THR A 175 1.81 3.16 9.49
C THR A 175 1.98 3.52 8.02
N TRP A 176 3.03 3.03 7.35
CA TRP A 176 3.19 3.24 5.92
C TRP A 176 2.07 2.60 5.11
N VAL A 177 1.80 1.32 5.35
CA VAL A 177 0.82 0.55 4.54
C VAL A 177 -0.61 1.02 4.77
N GLU A 178 -0.96 1.33 6.02
CA GLU A 178 -2.35 1.55 6.41
C GLU A 178 -2.74 3.03 6.54
N VAL A 179 -1.76 3.94 6.59
CA VAL A 179 -2.01 5.37 6.77
C VAL A 179 -1.34 6.21 5.69
N ILE A 180 0.00 6.11 5.52
CA ILE A 180 0.74 7.03 4.63
C ILE A 180 0.45 6.74 3.16
N ALA A 181 0.48 5.48 2.73
CA ALA A 181 0.21 5.13 1.34
C ALA A 181 -1.24 5.45 0.91
N PRO A 182 -2.29 5.16 1.74
CA PRO A 182 -3.64 5.66 1.50
C PRO A 182 -3.74 7.18 1.42
N LEU A 183 -3.08 7.92 2.34
CA LEU A 183 -3.06 9.37 2.32
C LEU A 183 -2.47 9.94 1.02
N LEU A 184 -1.34 9.41 0.57
CA LEU A 184 -0.72 9.81 -0.70
C LEU A 184 -1.60 9.49 -1.90
N THR A 185 -2.36 8.40 -1.84
CA THR A 185 -3.33 8.03 -2.88
C THR A 185 -4.49 9.05 -2.90
N GLU A 186 -5.04 9.42 -1.74
CA GLU A 186 -6.13 10.40 -1.65
C GLU A 186 -5.70 11.78 -2.19
N VAL A 187 -4.48 12.24 -1.84
CA VAL A 187 -3.92 13.49 -2.39
C VAL A 187 -3.76 13.42 -3.91
N GLY A 188 -3.27 12.28 -4.43
CA GLY A 188 -3.13 12.06 -5.87
C GLY A 188 -4.47 12.03 -6.61
N ASP A 189 -5.46 11.32 -6.08
CA ASP A 189 -6.81 11.22 -6.66
C ASP A 189 -7.52 12.58 -6.66
N ASP A 190 -7.32 13.40 -5.62
CA ASP A 190 -7.89 14.73 -5.54
C ASP A 190 -7.32 15.66 -6.62
N TRP A 191 -6.01 15.60 -6.83
CA TRP A 191 -5.38 16.34 -7.92
C TRP A 191 -5.90 15.91 -9.30
N VAL A 192 -6.10 14.61 -9.53
CA VAL A 192 -6.70 14.10 -10.79
C VAL A 192 -8.07 14.69 -11.02
N ARG A 193 -8.86 14.76 -9.97
CA ARG A 193 -10.25 15.20 -10.02
C ARG A 193 -10.39 16.72 -10.19
N THR A 194 -9.50 17.48 -9.53
CA THR A 194 -9.61 18.94 -9.44
C THR A 194 -8.61 19.71 -10.30
N GLY A 195 -7.50 19.09 -10.69
CA GLY A 195 -6.38 19.74 -11.36
C GLY A 195 -5.56 20.67 -10.45
N THR A 196 -5.82 20.67 -9.14
CA THR A 196 -5.15 21.49 -8.10
C THR A 196 -4.61 20.62 -6.98
N GLY A 197 -3.73 21.15 -6.12
CA GLY A 197 -3.21 20.42 -4.96
C GLY A 197 -1.76 19.92 -5.09
N ILE A 198 -1.04 20.31 -6.15
CA ILE A 198 0.39 19.99 -6.31
C ILE A 198 1.20 20.52 -5.13
N GLU A 199 0.86 21.72 -4.62
CA GLU A 199 1.48 22.32 -3.45
C GLU A 199 1.28 21.49 -2.19
N THR A 200 0.11 20.88 -2.03
CA THR A 200 -0.21 19.98 -0.91
C THR A 200 0.60 18.70 -0.99
N GLU A 201 0.71 18.10 -2.18
CA GLU A 201 1.51 16.89 -2.41
C GLU A 201 3.00 17.15 -2.13
N HIS A 202 3.55 18.27 -2.61
CA HIS A 202 4.95 18.64 -2.37
C HIS A 202 5.22 18.87 -0.88
N PHE A 203 4.37 19.66 -0.22
CA PHE A 203 4.48 19.91 1.20
C PHE A 203 4.44 18.61 2.02
N LEU A 204 3.44 17.76 1.76
CA LEU A 204 3.28 16.48 2.44
C LEU A 204 4.48 15.57 2.21
N SER A 205 4.97 15.50 0.96
CA SER A 205 6.12 14.67 0.61
C SER A 205 7.38 15.08 1.36
N GLU A 206 7.62 16.38 1.56
CA GLU A 206 8.77 16.87 2.35
C GLU A 206 8.62 16.59 3.85
N VAL A 207 7.41 16.74 4.41
CA VAL A 207 7.14 16.37 5.81
C VAL A 207 7.37 14.89 6.04
N LEU A 208 6.86 14.05 5.14
CA LEU A 208 7.05 12.59 5.20
C LEU A 208 8.53 12.21 5.05
N ARG A 209 9.26 12.84 4.15
CA ARG A 209 10.71 12.61 3.96
C ARG A 209 11.48 12.88 5.23
N LYS A 210 11.16 13.99 5.92
CA LYS A 210 11.78 14.35 7.21
C LYS A 210 11.50 13.26 8.25
N ILE A 211 10.24 12.84 8.43
CA ILE A 211 9.86 11.80 9.40
C ILE A 211 10.57 10.48 9.11
N LEU A 212 10.62 10.06 7.84
CA LEU A 212 11.30 8.84 7.44
C LEU A 212 12.81 8.92 7.69
N SER A 213 13.43 10.07 7.43
CA SER A 213 14.87 10.26 7.67
C SER A 213 15.23 10.24 9.16
N GLU A 214 14.36 10.72 10.04
CA GLU A 214 14.55 10.63 11.49
C GLU A 214 14.62 9.16 11.98
N ASN A 215 14.00 8.23 11.26
CA ASN A 215 14.00 6.80 11.55
C ASN A 215 15.19 6.02 10.91
N LEU A 216 16.06 6.71 10.14
CA LEU A 216 17.29 6.13 9.57
C LEU A 216 18.48 6.13 10.56
N GLY A 217 18.22 6.10 11.85
CA GLY A 217 19.25 6.19 12.90
C GLY A 217 20.43 5.23 12.70
N LYS A 218 21.59 5.52 13.34
CA LYS A 218 22.75 4.63 13.30
C LYS A 218 22.42 3.29 13.93
N ILE A 219 22.55 2.23 13.16
CA ILE A 219 22.39 0.84 13.63
C ILE A 219 23.68 0.46 14.32
N ALA A 220 23.65 0.31 15.65
CA ALA A 220 24.86 0.02 16.45
C ALA A 220 25.42 -1.38 16.14
N LYS A 221 24.57 -2.34 15.82
CA LYS A 221 24.95 -3.73 15.47
C LYS A 221 24.08 -4.19 14.28
N PRO A 222 24.52 -3.95 13.04
CA PRO A 222 23.80 -4.43 11.88
C PRO A 222 23.68 -5.96 11.85
N LYS A 223 22.55 -6.50 11.41
CA LYS A 223 22.36 -7.93 11.17
C LYS A 223 23.09 -8.44 9.93
N ASN A 224 23.40 -7.54 9.01
CA ASN A 224 24.10 -7.84 7.75
C ASN A 224 25.57 -7.41 7.82
N SER A 225 26.45 -8.25 7.28
CA SER A 225 27.89 -7.98 7.18
C SER A 225 28.28 -7.00 6.07
N ARG A 226 27.40 -6.86 5.08
CA ARG A 226 27.53 -5.93 3.94
C ARG A 226 26.18 -5.22 3.75
N PRO A 227 26.20 -3.90 3.47
CA PRO A 227 24.97 -3.12 3.35
C PRO A 227 24.11 -3.57 2.16
N VAL A 228 22.80 -3.52 2.32
CA VAL A 228 21.83 -3.67 1.22
C VAL A 228 21.80 -2.38 0.40
N LEU A 229 21.78 -2.49 -0.91
CA LEU A 229 21.76 -1.33 -1.80
C LEU A 229 20.33 -0.97 -2.21
N LEU A 230 19.92 0.26 -1.95
CA LEU A 230 18.60 0.80 -2.27
C LEU A 230 18.75 1.99 -3.24
N ALA A 231 18.13 1.91 -4.41
CA ALA A 231 18.19 2.96 -5.42
C ALA A 231 16.87 3.09 -6.20
N CYS A 232 16.55 4.31 -6.62
CA CYS A 232 15.64 4.49 -7.75
C CYS A 232 16.42 4.31 -9.05
N VAL A 233 15.75 3.76 -10.07
CA VAL A 233 16.35 3.71 -11.42
C VAL A 233 16.60 5.12 -11.98
N GLU A 234 17.43 5.22 -13.01
CA GLU A 234 17.70 6.47 -13.71
C GLU A 234 16.40 7.13 -14.18
N ASN A 235 16.20 8.39 -14.07
CA ASN A 235 14.99 9.15 -14.36
C ASN A 235 13.78 8.93 -13.42
N GLU A 236 13.91 8.13 -12.34
CA GLU A 236 12.86 7.97 -11.35
C GLU A 236 13.01 8.97 -10.20
N TYR A 237 12.04 9.87 -10.07
CA TYR A 237 12.02 10.94 -9.05
C TYR A 237 11.28 10.52 -7.77
N HIS A 238 10.36 9.55 -7.86
CA HIS A 238 9.52 9.15 -6.74
C HIS A 238 10.28 8.25 -5.78
N SER A 239 10.99 8.85 -4.83
CA SER A 239 11.85 8.12 -3.90
C SER A 239 11.24 7.91 -2.50
N LEU A 240 10.01 8.37 -2.26
CA LEU A 240 9.43 8.34 -0.91
C LEU A 240 9.18 6.90 -0.42
N ALA A 241 8.67 6.02 -1.30
CA ALA A 241 8.49 4.60 -0.98
C ALA A 241 9.82 3.88 -0.75
N LEU A 242 10.88 4.27 -1.46
CA LEU A 242 12.24 3.77 -1.22
C LEU A 242 12.77 4.23 0.15
N ALA A 243 12.49 5.48 0.55
CA ALA A 243 12.85 6.01 1.87
C ALA A 243 12.10 5.27 2.99
N ALA A 244 10.82 4.94 2.77
CA ALA A 244 10.06 4.13 3.71
C ALA A 244 10.66 2.73 3.88
N LEU A 245 11.05 2.07 2.79
CA LEU A 245 11.73 0.78 2.88
C LEU A 245 13.06 0.88 3.64
N ALA A 246 13.86 1.92 3.39
CA ALA A 246 15.10 2.14 4.12
C ALA A 246 14.87 2.30 5.62
N ALA A 247 13.85 3.07 6.02
CA ALA A 247 13.51 3.29 7.42
C ALA A 247 13.00 2.00 8.11
N VAL A 248 12.15 1.21 7.44
CA VAL A 248 11.67 -0.08 7.95
C VAL A 248 12.80 -1.11 8.07
N LEU A 249 13.75 -1.10 7.14
CA LEU A 249 14.94 -1.94 7.24
C LEU A 249 15.85 -1.52 8.40
N ALA A 250 15.99 -0.21 8.64
CA ALA A 250 16.74 0.31 9.78
C ALA A 250 16.09 -0.12 11.12
N GLU A 251 14.77 -0.03 11.29
CA GLU A 251 14.05 -0.58 12.44
C GLU A 251 14.31 -2.09 12.61
N SER A 252 14.45 -2.82 11.49
CA SER A 252 14.75 -4.24 11.48
C SER A 252 16.24 -4.55 11.78
N GLY A 253 17.09 -3.55 11.95
CA GLY A 253 18.53 -3.68 12.19
C GLY A 253 19.33 -4.01 10.93
N VAL A 254 18.84 -3.65 9.74
CA VAL A 254 19.50 -3.88 8.45
C VAL A 254 20.17 -2.60 7.97
N GLU A 255 21.49 -2.63 7.79
CA GLU A 255 22.25 -1.51 7.24
C GLU A 255 22.06 -1.43 5.72
N CYS A 256 21.80 -0.21 5.22
CA CYS A 256 21.56 0.05 3.81
C CYS A 256 22.45 1.18 3.29
N ILE A 257 22.88 1.07 2.03
CA ILE A 257 23.32 2.20 1.22
C ILE A 257 22.10 2.73 0.47
N TYR A 258 21.66 3.93 0.81
CA TYR A 258 20.51 4.58 0.20
C TYR A 258 20.99 5.63 -0.81
N LEU A 259 20.78 5.41 -2.12
CA LEU A 259 21.18 6.33 -3.19
C LEU A 259 20.08 7.31 -3.59
N GLY A 260 18.81 7.03 -3.21
CA GLY A 260 17.68 7.93 -3.44
C GLY A 260 17.20 7.97 -4.88
N ALA A 261 16.70 9.15 -5.29
CA ALA A 261 16.11 9.38 -6.60
C ALA A 261 17.18 9.48 -7.71
N ARG A 262 16.77 9.14 -8.95
CA ARG A 262 17.55 9.38 -10.18
C ARG A 262 19.00 8.87 -10.11
N THR A 263 19.17 7.64 -9.69
CA THR A 263 20.51 7.07 -9.60
C THR A 263 21.06 6.75 -11.02
N PRO A 264 22.12 7.44 -11.48
CA PRO A 264 22.71 7.13 -12.77
C PRO A 264 23.25 5.70 -12.80
N GLN A 265 23.12 5.01 -13.94
CA GLN A 265 23.58 3.63 -14.09
C GLN A 265 25.06 3.46 -13.70
N SER A 266 25.93 4.39 -14.11
CA SER A 266 27.37 4.35 -13.80
C SER A 266 27.62 4.44 -12.30
N ALA A 267 26.92 5.32 -11.58
CA ALA A 267 27.04 5.47 -10.14
C ALA A 267 26.54 4.21 -9.40
N LEU A 268 25.41 3.65 -9.84
CA LEU A 268 24.89 2.39 -9.29
C LEU A 268 25.90 1.26 -9.44
N ASN A 269 26.47 1.10 -10.65
CA ASN A 269 27.46 0.06 -10.96
C ASN A 269 28.71 0.17 -10.07
N GLU A 270 29.22 1.39 -9.89
CA GLU A 270 30.38 1.65 -9.00
C GLU A 270 30.09 1.23 -7.55
N VAL A 271 28.89 1.56 -7.02
CA VAL A 271 28.52 1.18 -5.66
C VAL A 271 28.36 -0.34 -5.54
N ILE A 272 27.78 -1.00 -6.54
CA ILE A 272 27.65 -2.47 -6.55
C ILE A 272 29.03 -3.13 -6.48
N ILE A 273 30.00 -2.67 -7.29
CA ILE A 273 31.35 -3.23 -7.32
C ILE A 273 32.07 -3.01 -5.98
N LYS A 274 31.94 -1.81 -5.40
CA LYS A 274 32.64 -1.42 -4.18
C LYS A 274 32.07 -2.07 -2.91
N SER A 275 30.73 -2.15 -2.80
CA SER A 275 30.07 -2.65 -1.59
C SER A 275 29.71 -4.13 -1.64
N ALA A 276 29.70 -4.74 -2.81
CA ALA A 276 29.29 -6.12 -3.04
C ALA A 276 28.05 -6.52 -2.24
N PRO A 277 26.90 -5.83 -2.41
CA PRO A 277 25.74 -5.96 -1.55
C PRO A 277 25.11 -7.36 -1.65
N PRO A 278 24.54 -7.93 -0.58
CA PRO A 278 23.82 -9.20 -0.63
C PRO A 278 22.48 -9.08 -1.36
N ALA A 279 21.89 -7.88 -1.36
CA ALA A 279 20.68 -7.56 -2.08
C ALA A 279 20.74 -6.14 -2.67
N ILE A 280 20.10 -5.99 -3.84
CA ILE A 280 19.92 -4.70 -4.55
C ILE A 280 18.43 -4.51 -4.73
N PHE A 281 17.89 -3.42 -4.24
CA PHE A 281 16.49 -3.05 -4.45
C PHE A 281 16.42 -1.86 -5.41
N LEU A 282 15.70 -2.02 -6.53
CA LEU A 282 15.53 -1.00 -7.56
C LEU A 282 14.07 -0.55 -7.62
N TRP A 283 13.82 0.72 -7.34
CA TRP A 283 12.49 1.31 -7.37
C TRP A 283 12.19 1.97 -8.71
N ALA A 284 11.03 1.67 -9.28
CA ALA A 284 10.44 2.39 -10.40
C ALA A 284 8.93 2.59 -10.17
N GLN A 285 8.49 3.83 -10.01
CA GLN A 285 7.08 4.21 -9.89
C GLN A 285 6.41 4.19 -11.27
N LEU A 286 7.10 4.73 -12.28
CA LEU A 286 6.57 4.88 -13.62
C LEU A 286 7.05 3.75 -14.53
N SER A 287 6.14 3.23 -15.37
CA SER A 287 6.46 2.13 -16.30
C SER A 287 7.48 2.51 -17.36
N GLU A 288 7.58 3.79 -17.70
CA GLU A 288 8.57 4.31 -18.65
C GLU A 288 9.99 4.29 -18.07
N ASN A 289 10.14 4.30 -16.74
CA ASN A 289 11.43 4.25 -16.06
C ASN A 289 11.88 2.80 -15.78
N ALA A 290 10.96 1.82 -15.86
CA ALA A 290 11.23 0.41 -15.57
C ALA A 290 11.83 -0.32 -16.78
N ASP A 291 13.03 0.07 -17.19
CA ASP A 291 13.72 -0.55 -18.33
C ASP A 291 14.43 -1.85 -17.91
N HIS A 292 14.06 -2.97 -18.56
CA HIS A 292 14.72 -4.27 -18.35
C HIS A 292 16.21 -4.26 -18.75
N LYS A 293 16.61 -3.39 -19.68
CA LYS A 293 18.02 -3.25 -20.07
C LYS A 293 18.85 -2.70 -18.93
N TYR A 294 18.28 -1.79 -18.12
CA TYR A 294 18.92 -1.27 -16.92
C TYR A 294 19.31 -2.40 -15.96
N VAL A 295 18.39 -3.36 -15.75
CA VAL A 295 18.66 -4.52 -14.89
C VAL A 295 19.72 -5.47 -15.49
N LYS A 296 19.66 -5.70 -16.81
CA LYS A 296 20.63 -6.56 -17.52
C LYS A 296 22.04 -5.99 -17.56
N SER A 297 22.19 -4.67 -17.44
CA SER A 297 23.50 -3.99 -17.46
C SER A 297 24.16 -3.85 -16.09
N LEU A 298 23.55 -4.41 -15.03
CA LEU A 298 24.17 -4.44 -13.70
C LEU A 298 25.45 -5.32 -13.72
N PRO A 299 26.50 -4.91 -13.00
CA PRO A 299 27.76 -5.65 -12.99
C PRO A 299 27.60 -7.01 -12.31
N ALA A 300 28.24 -8.03 -12.90
CA ALA A 300 28.30 -9.34 -12.30
C ALA A 300 29.34 -9.35 -11.18
N ILE A 301 28.91 -9.60 -9.95
CA ILE A 301 29.77 -9.74 -8.76
C ILE A 301 29.62 -11.11 -8.12
N ARG A 302 30.54 -11.50 -7.28
CA ARG A 302 30.51 -12.76 -6.51
C ARG A 302 30.68 -12.49 -5.01
N PRO A 303 29.79 -13.03 -4.15
CA PRO A 303 28.58 -13.78 -4.51
C PRO A 303 27.57 -12.90 -5.25
N ALA A 304 26.76 -13.50 -6.13
CA ALA A 304 25.77 -12.77 -6.90
C ALA A 304 24.64 -12.28 -5.98
N PRO A 305 24.30 -10.97 -6.00
CA PRO A 305 23.26 -10.41 -5.15
C PRO A 305 21.88 -10.90 -5.55
N ARG A 306 20.91 -10.84 -4.61
CA ARG A 306 19.51 -10.90 -4.94
C ARG A 306 19.04 -9.54 -5.45
N ILE A 307 18.41 -9.49 -6.61
CA ILE A 307 17.91 -8.27 -7.23
C ILE A 307 16.40 -8.22 -7.03
N LEU A 308 15.93 -7.17 -6.39
CA LEU A 308 14.53 -6.95 -6.04
C LEU A 308 14.03 -5.71 -6.76
N LEU A 309 12.95 -5.86 -7.50
CA LEU A 309 12.31 -4.80 -8.27
C LEU A 309 11.04 -4.35 -7.55
N GLY A 310 11.02 -3.12 -7.10
CA GLY A 310 9.88 -2.54 -6.38
C GLY A 310 9.21 -1.42 -7.16
N GLY A 311 7.92 -1.28 -6.95
CA GLY A 311 7.11 -0.24 -7.55
C GLY A 311 6.23 -0.71 -8.72
N PRO A 312 5.15 0.05 -9.00
CA PRO A 312 4.17 -0.31 -10.01
C PRO A 312 4.73 -0.29 -11.44
N GLY A 313 5.82 0.46 -11.70
CA GLY A 313 6.45 0.54 -13.01
C GLY A 313 6.91 -0.82 -13.55
N TRP A 314 7.36 -1.72 -12.69
CA TRP A 314 7.86 -3.03 -13.09
C TRP A 314 6.78 -4.03 -13.52
N LYS A 315 5.49 -3.79 -13.20
CA LYS A 315 4.39 -4.71 -13.54
C LYS A 315 4.21 -4.96 -15.04
N SER A 316 4.53 -3.96 -15.86
CA SER A 316 4.47 -4.03 -17.32
C SER A 316 5.82 -4.33 -17.97
N SER A 317 6.88 -4.51 -17.18
CA SER A 317 8.24 -4.74 -17.67
C SER A 317 8.38 -6.17 -18.20
N LYS A 318 9.17 -6.31 -19.28
CA LYS A 318 9.54 -7.60 -19.89
C LYS A 318 10.76 -8.25 -19.21
N VAL A 319 10.92 -8.05 -17.90
CA VAL A 319 12.01 -8.66 -17.13
C VAL A 319 11.74 -10.14 -16.93
N GLU A 320 12.69 -10.98 -17.33
CA GLU A 320 12.64 -12.42 -17.05
C GLU A 320 13.01 -12.67 -15.58
N LEU A 321 12.02 -13.12 -14.80
CA LEU A 321 12.18 -13.39 -13.38
C LEU A 321 12.96 -14.68 -13.15
N THR A 322 13.80 -14.68 -12.13
CA THR A 322 14.57 -15.84 -11.69
C THR A 322 14.48 -15.96 -10.16
N ASN A 323 15.05 -16.98 -9.57
CA ASN A 323 15.15 -17.09 -8.11
C ASN A 323 15.99 -15.96 -7.45
N LYS A 324 16.84 -15.28 -8.24
CA LYS A 324 17.63 -14.12 -7.79
C LYS A 324 17.12 -12.77 -8.25
N LEU A 325 16.17 -12.72 -9.19
CA LEU A 325 15.57 -11.51 -9.73
C LEU A 325 14.06 -11.61 -9.61
N VAL A 326 13.47 -10.87 -8.68
CA VAL A 326 12.05 -10.93 -8.34
C VAL A 326 11.42 -9.54 -8.31
N ILE A 327 10.12 -9.46 -8.63
CA ILE A 327 9.31 -8.26 -8.44
C ILE A 327 8.59 -8.38 -7.10
N THR A 328 8.76 -7.39 -6.24
CA THR A 328 8.13 -7.35 -4.91
C THR A 328 6.68 -6.87 -5.00
N LYS A 329 5.83 -7.42 -4.13
CA LYS A 329 4.39 -7.12 -4.10
C LYS A 329 4.06 -5.85 -3.31
N GLY A 330 4.96 -5.39 -2.45
CA GLY A 330 4.79 -4.22 -1.58
C GLY A 330 5.95 -4.10 -0.60
N LEU A 331 5.80 -3.18 0.36
CA LEU A 331 6.85 -2.87 1.35
C LEU A 331 7.19 -4.10 2.22
N SER A 332 6.18 -4.78 2.75
CA SER A 332 6.36 -5.95 3.63
C SER A 332 7.06 -7.11 2.91
N ASP A 333 6.65 -7.41 1.67
CA ASP A 333 7.30 -8.43 0.85
C ASP A 333 8.74 -8.04 0.51
N ALA A 334 9.00 -6.76 0.18
CA ALA A 334 10.35 -6.27 -0.07
C ALA A 334 11.27 -6.46 1.14
N ARG A 335 10.79 -6.09 2.34
CA ARG A 335 11.51 -6.31 3.60
C ARG A 335 11.80 -7.79 3.82
N GLU A 336 10.80 -8.65 3.67
CA GLU A 336 10.95 -10.09 3.86
C GLU A 336 11.98 -10.71 2.90
N GLN A 337 11.91 -10.36 1.61
CA GLN A 337 12.84 -10.82 0.58
C GLN A 337 14.29 -10.36 0.87
N ILE A 338 14.46 -9.13 1.39
CA ILE A 338 15.77 -8.60 1.80
C ILE A 338 16.28 -9.36 3.02
N MET A 339 15.42 -9.57 4.04
CA MET A 339 15.80 -10.34 5.23
C MET A 339 16.26 -11.76 4.87
N GLN A 340 15.60 -12.43 3.93
CA GLN A 340 16.02 -13.72 3.40
C GLN A 340 17.39 -13.66 2.70
N ALA A 341 17.67 -12.58 1.96
CA ALA A 341 18.94 -12.44 1.23
C ALA A 341 20.14 -12.18 2.14
N ILE A 342 19.95 -11.57 3.31
CA ILE A 342 21.02 -11.31 4.29
C ILE A 342 21.24 -12.46 5.29
N ALA A 343 20.30 -13.41 5.39
CA ALA A 343 20.39 -14.56 6.29
C ALA A 343 21.28 -15.69 5.75
N VAL A 344 21.73 -15.57 4.50
CA VAL A 344 22.63 -16.51 3.80
C VAL A 344 24.06 -16.01 3.89
#